data_f775e9db0c849df28d2ae53143d3c242
#
_entry.id   f775e9db0c849df28d2ae53143d3c242
#
_cell.length_a   1.000
_cell.length_b   1.000
_cell.length_c   1.000
_cell.angle_alpha   90.00
_cell.angle_beta   90.00
_cell.angle_gamma   90.00
#
_symmetry.space_group_name_H-M   'P 1'
#
loop_
_entity.id
_entity.type
_entity.pdbx_description
1 polymer ?
#
loop_
_entity_poly.entity_id
_entity_poly.type
_entity_poly.pdbx_seq_one_letter_code
_entity_poly.pdbx_strand_id
1 'polypeptide(L)'
;RDPSPPSIDYIKNSGGLFLDMTIHDFDMARFLVDKEIDEVYARGEALNDIEISKAGDIDTAVITMKYVYSTIAIIDNSRKAVYGYDQRIEVFGTQGMIQVDNLKVDNNTLFDKSGIKSSLPLNFFLERYQNAYKSEINNFVNSVIKNKPISVSAYDGMKSLQIALAAKKSLKENRPVKISEIN
;
A
#
# COMPACT_ATOMS: atom_id res chain seq x y z
N ARG A 1 -2.45 5.91 1.83
CA ARG A 1 -2.43 7.31 1.34
C ARG A 1 -1.47 8.12 2.17
N ASP A 2 -0.56 8.86 1.53
CA ASP A 2 0.42 9.70 2.20
C ASP A 2 -0.12 11.11 2.46
N PRO A 3 0.30 11.81 3.52
CA PRO A 3 -0.18 13.17 3.81
C PRO A 3 0.27 14.20 2.79
N SER A 4 1.43 13.99 2.15
CA SER A 4 1.99 14.86 1.11
C SER A 4 2.90 14.07 0.17
N PRO A 5 2.98 14.46 -1.12
CA PRO A 5 3.89 13.82 -2.06
C PRO A 5 5.35 14.11 -1.69
N PRO A 6 6.29 13.23 -2.05
CA PRO A 6 7.71 13.50 -1.99
C PRO A 6 8.13 14.53 -3.04
N SER A 7 9.41 14.95 -3.04
CA SER A 7 9.92 15.87 -4.03
C SER A 7 9.84 15.30 -5.46
N ILE A 8 9.74 16.17 -6.47
CA ILE A 8 9.71 15.76 -7.89
C ILE A 8 10.96 14.99 -8.29
N ASP A 9 12.12 15.38 -7.75
CA ASP A 9 13.37 14.63 -7.98
C ASP A 9 13.30 13.19 -7.44
N TYR A 10 12.72 13.00 -6.28
CA TYR A 10 12.49 11.66 -5.73
C TYR A 10 11.53 10.86 -6.63
N ILE A 11 10.41 11.45 -7.04
CA ILE A 11 9.42 10.79 -7.92
C ILE A 11 10.07 10.29 -9.21
N LYS A 12 10.90 11.10 -9.86
CA LYS A 12 11.60 10.72 -11.09
C LYS A 12 12.53 9.50 -10.93
N ASN A 13 13.05 9.28 -9.73
CA ASN A 13 14.06 8.25 -9.45
C ASN A 13 13.50 7.05 -8.67
N SER A 14 12.32 7.16 -8.06
CA SER A 14 11.72 6.10 -7.22
C SER A 14 11.05 4.96 -7.99
N GLY A 15 10.84 5.14 -9.31
CA GLY A 15 10.08 4.20 -10.13
C GLY A 15 8.59 4.48 -10.23
N GLY A 16 8.10 5.53 -9.54
CA GLY A 16 6.72 6.00 -9.56
C GLY A 16 5.83 5.36 -8.49
N LEU A 17 4.57 5.78 -8.45
CA LEU A 17 3.62 5.42 -7.38
C LEU A 17 3.58 3.92 -7.06
N PHE A 18 3.52 3.07 -8.08
CA PHE A 18 3.36 1.62 -7.88
C PHE A 18 4.59 0.93 -7.30
N LEU A 19 5.81 1.40 -7.64
CA LEU A 19 7.06 0.80 -7.18
C LEU A 19 7.59 1.41 -5.88
N ASP A 20 7.14 2.61 -5.55
CA ASP A 20 7.56 3.34 -4.37
C ASP A 20 6.57 3.20 -3.19
N MET A 21 5.30 3.34 -3.47
CA MET A 21 4.24 3.38 -2.44
C MET A 21 3.37 2.12 -2.44
N THR A 22 2.71 1.82 -3.57
CA THR A 22 1.74 0.72 -3.65
C THR A 22 2.37 -0.66 -3.48
N ILE A 23 3.69 -0.80 -3.70
CA ILE A 23 4.40 -2.08 -3.54
C ILE A 23 4.19 -2.68 -2.14
N HIS A 24 4.08 -1.85 -1.11
CA HIS A 24 3.81 -2.28 0.27
C HIS A 24 2.38 -2.81 0.43
N ASP A 25 1.42 -2.21 -0.27
CA ASP A 25 0.02 -2.66 -0.25
C ASP A 25 -0.16 -3.96 -1.04
N PHE A 26 0.61 -4.15 -2.13
CA PHE A 26 0.63 -5.42 -2.87
C PHE A 26 1.17 -6.57 -2.02
N ASP A 27 2.24 -6.34 -1.26
CA ASP A 27 2.77 -7.33 -0.33
C ASP A 27 1.78 -7.64 0.79
N MET A 28 1.18 -6.62 1.39
CA MET A 28 0.15 -6.76 2.40
C MET A 28 -1.07 -7.54 1.88
N ALA A 29 -1.50 -7.29 0.65
CA ALA A 29 -2.62 -8.00 0.04
C ALA A 29 -2.33 -9.50 -0.13
N ARG A 30 -1.09 -9.87 -0.54
CA ARG A 30 -0.64 -11.27 -0.57
C ARG A 30 -0.64 -11.90 0.81
N PHE A 31 -0.09 -11.20 1.80
CA PHE A 31 -0.01 -11.65 3.18
C PHE A 31 -1.39 -11.94 3.79
N LEU A 32 -2.35 -11.03 3.60
CA LEU A 32 -3.69 -11.15 4.19
C LEU A 32 -4.52 -12.29 3.61
N VAL A 33 -4.37 -12.57 2.31
CA VAL A 33 -5.15 -13.59 1.62
C VAL A 33 -4.43 -14.94 1.59
N ASP A 34 -3.10 -14.95 1.80
CA ASP A 34 -2.24 -16.11 1.69
C ASP A 34 -2.38 -16.84 0.32
N LYS A 35 -2.45 -16.02 -0.74
CA LYS A 35 -2.55 -16.50 -2.12
C LYS A 35 -1.84 -15.55 -3.08
N GLU A 36 -1.41 -16.11 -4.22
CA GLU A 36 -0.82 -15.32 -5.27
C GLU A 36 -1.88 -14.58 -6.10
N ILE A 37 -1.50 -13.38 -6.57
CA ILE A 37 -2.30 -12.58 -7.49
C ILE A 37 -2.08 -13.10 -8.90
N ASP A 38 -3.17 -13.28 -9.65
CA ASP A 38 -3.16 -13.73 -11.06
C ASP A 38 -3.19 -12.55 -12.03
N GLU A 39 -4.01 -11.54 -11.73
CA GLU A 39 -4.30 -10.44 -12.65
C GLU A 39 -4.47 -9.11 -11.90
N VAL A 40 -4.01 -8.03 -12.51
CA VAL A 40 -4.11 -6.66 -11.99
C VAL A 40 -4.73 -5.75 -13.06
N TYR A 41 -5.66 -4.89 -12.64
CA TYR A 41 -6.13 -3.78 -13.44
C TYR A 41 -6.00 -2.47 -12.65
N ALA A 42 -5.23 -1.53 -13.19
CA ALA A 42 -4.92 -0.26 -12.55
C ALA A 42 -5.45 0.93 -13.37
N ARG A 43 -6.02 1.90 -12.65
CA ARG A 43 -6.33 3.25 -13.14
C ARG A 43 -5.68 4.26 -12.24
N GLY A 44 -5.18 5.35 -12.81
CA GLY A 44 -4.54 6.41 -12.03
C GLY A 44 -4.28 7.66 -12.84
N GLU A 45 -4.17 8.77 -12.14
CA GLU A 45 -3.93 10.10 -12.70
C GLU A 45 -3.16 10.96 -11.69
N ALA A 46 -2.54 12.04 -12.16
CA ALA A 46 -2.00 13.10 -11.31
C ALA A 46 -3.12 14.13 -11.06
N LEU A 47 -3.93 13.89 -10.04
CA LEU A 47 -5.10 14.69 -9.70
C LEU A 47 -4.80 15.84 -8.75
N ASN A 48 -3.72 15.73 -7.98
CA ASN A 48 -3.37 16.68 -6.92
C ASN A 48 -2.27 17.64 -7.33
N ASP A 49 -1.30 17.19 -8.16
CA ASP A 49 -0.14 17.99 -8.55
C ASP A 49 0.27 17.72 -9.99
N ILE A 50 0.11 18.75 -10.83
CA ILE A 50 0.47 18.69 -12.26
C ILE A 50 1.97 18.45 -12.51
N GLU A 51 2.84 18.81 -11.57
CA GLU A 51 4.27 18.56 -11.71
C GLU A 51 4.61 17.07 -11.64
N ILE A 52 3.79 16.28 -10.95
CA ILE A 52 3.88 14.82 -10.94
C ILE A 52 3.57 14.25 -12.33
N SER A 53 2.51 14.76 -12.98
CA SER A 53 2.21 14.39 -14.37
C SER A 53 3.34 14.74 -15.34
N LYS A 54 3.93 15.93 -15.19
CA LYS A 54 5.09 16.35 -16.00
C LYS A 54 6.33 15.48 -15.76
N ALA A 55 6.44 14.91 -14.56
CA ALA A 55 7.50 13.95 -14.24
C ALA A 55 7.22 12.54 -14.80
N GLY A 56 6.06 12.31 -15.43
CA GLY A 56 5.68 11.03 -16.02
C GLY A 56 5.10 10.02 -15.03
N ASP A 57 4.61 10.49 -13.87
CA ASP A 57 4.02 9.66 -12.81
C ASP A 57 2.58 10.11 -12.48
N ILE A 58 1.95 9.40 -11.57
CA ILE A 58 0.61 9.64 -11.05
C ILE A 58 0.68 9.87 -9.54
N ASP A 59 -0.33 10.53 -8.97
CA ASP A 59 -0.45 10.73 -7.52
C ASP A 59 -1.65 10.02 -6.91
N THR A 60 -2.56 9.53 -7.71
CA THR A 60 -3.78 8.86 -7.28
C THR A 60 -4.04 7.65 -8.15
N ALA A 61 -4.34 6.51 -7.54
CA ALA A 61 -4.63 5.27 -8.25
C ALA A 61 -5.71 4.44 -7.56
N VAL A 62 -6.47 3.69 -8.37
CA VAL A 62 -7.34 2.59 -7.93
C VAL A 62 -6.90 1.34 -8.67
N ILE A 63 -6.66 0.27 -7.93
CA ILE A 63 -6.18 -0.99 -8.45
C ILE A 63 -7.15 -2.11 -8.02
N THR A 64 -7.61 -2.90 -8.99
CA THR A 64 -8.31 -4.15 -8.72
C THR A 64 -7.37 -5.32 -8.98
N MET A 65 -7.41 -6.32 -8.12
CA MET A 65 -6.58 -7.50 -8.21
C MET A 65 -7.45 -8.74 -8.13
N LYS A 66 -7.16 -9.71 -8.99
CA LYS A 66 -7.76 -11.04 -8.94
C LYS A 66 -6.71 -12.03 -8.50
N TYR A 67 -7.05 -12.82 -7.49
CA TYR A 67 -6.21 -13.91 -7.02
C TYR A 67 -6.48 -15.20 -7.78
N VAL A 68 -5.55 -16.11 -7.70
CA VAL A 68 -5.81 -17.49 -8.06
C VAL A 68 -6.97 -18.01 -7.19
N TYR A 69 -7.99 -18.64 -7.79
CA TYR A 69 -9.19 -19.17 -7.12
C TYR A 69 -10.22 -18.14 -6.62
N SER A 70 -10.47 -17.09 -7.41
CA SER A 70 -11.69 -16.26 -7.31
C SER A 70 -11.82 -15.32 -6.11
N THR A 71 -10.75 -14.98 -5.41
CA THR A 71 -10.71 -13.85 -4.47
C THR A 71 -10.39 -12.58 -5.24
N ILE A 72 -10.94 -11.46 -4.83
CA ILE A 72 -10.65 -10.13 -5.39
C ILE A 72 -10.21 -9.19 -4.28
N ALA A 73 -9.38 -8.22 -4.63
CA ALA A 73 -9.04 -7.10 -3.75
C ALA A 73 -9.03 -5.78 -4.52
N ILE A 74 -9.18 -4.69 -3.76
CA ILE A 74 -9.11 -3.33 -4.26
C ILE A 74 -8.11 -2.57 -3.39
N ILE A 75 -7.23 -1.80 -4.03
CA ILE A 75 -6.37 -0.82 -3.39
C ILE A 75 -6.71 0.55 -3.93
N ASP A 76 -6.85 1.55 -3.08
CA ASP A 76 -6.87 2.95 -3.48
C ASP A 76 -5.70 3.69 -2.82
N ASN A 77 -4.92 4.39 -3.63
CA ASN A 77 -3.78 5.18 -3.18
C ASN A 77 -3.93 6.65 -3.55
N SER A 78 -3.38 7.51 -2.70
CA SER A 78 -3.17 8.92 -3.01
C SER A 78 -1.94 9.44 -2.29
N ARG A 79 -1.15 10.29 -2.94
CA ARG A 79 -0.02 10.98 -2.33
C ARG A 79 -0.42 12.26 -1.58
N LYS A 80 -1.73 12.48 -1.31
CA LYS A 80 -2.21 13.70 -0.64
C LYS A 80 -3.44 13.47 0.23
N ALA A 81 -3.25 12.83 1.36
CA ALA A 81 -4.26 12.73 2.42
C ALA A 81 -4.03 13.82 3.46
N VAL A 82 -4.66 14.98 3.27
CA VAL A 82 -4.46 16.21 4.09
C VAL A 82 -4.75 16.03 5.58
N TYR A 83 -5.38 14.94 5.97
CA TYR A 83 -5.74 14.62 7.35
C TYR A 83 -4.75 13.70 8.06
N GLY A 84 -3.66 13.30 7.42
CA GLY A 84 -2.61 12.46 7.99
C GLY A 84 -2.35 11.20 7.18
N TYR A 85 -1.49 10.31 7.71
CA TYR A 85 -1.12 9.05 7.08
C TYR A 85 -2.28 8.06 7.18
N ASP A 86 -2.93 7.77 6.05
CA ASP A 86 -4.14 6.95 5.98
C ASP A 86 -3.84 5.57 5.39
N GLN A 87 -3.81 4.56 6.26
CA GLN A 87 -3.67 3.16 5.86
C GLN A 87 -4.66 2.29 6.61
N ARG A 88 -5.78 2.02 5.97
CA ARG A 88 -6.88 1.18 6.48
C ARG A 88 -6.97 -0.09 5.67
N ILE A 89 -7.35 -1.17 6.34
CA ILE A 89 -7.51 -2.49 5.72
C ILE A 89 -8.86 -3.05 6.14
N GLU A 90 -9.55 -3.65 5.19
CA GLU A 90 -10.76 -4.44 5.44
C GLU A 90 -10.61 -5.79 4.74
N VAL A 91 -10.90 -6.86 5.45
CA VAL A 91 -11.01 -8.21 4.89
C VAL A 91 -12.41 -8.72 5.17
N PHE A 92 -13.21 -8.87 4.11
CA PHE A 92 -14.58 -9.38 4.18
C PHE A 92 -14.65 -10.81 3.66
N GLY A 93 -15.20 -11.70 4.45
CA GLY A 93 -15.32 -13.12 4.11
C GLY A 93 -16.67 -13.71 4.51
N THR A 94 -16.91 -14.96 4.17
CA THR A 94 -18.19 -15.66 4.41
C THR A 94 -18.54 -15.84 5.88
N GLN A 95 -17.57 -15.74 6.78
CA GLN A 95 -17.77 -15.90 8.22
C GLN A 95 -17.68 -14.57 8.99
N GLY A 96 -17.42 -13.46 8.33
CA GLY A 96 -17.32 -12.15 8.97
C GLY A 96 -16.37 -11.20 8.28
N MET A 97 -16.08 -10.11 8.97
CA MET A 97 -15.21 -9.04 8.49
C MET A 97 -14.19 -8.68 9.58
N ILE A 98 -12.97 -8.37 9.15
CA ILE A 98 -11.94 -7.75 9.98
C ILE A 98 -11.58 -6.41 9.37
N GLN A 99 -11.54 -5.38 10.21
CA GLN A 99 -11.15 -4.03 9.83
C GLN A 99 -9.98 -3.55 10.69
N VAL A 100 -9.04 -2.88 10.07
CA VAL A 100 -7.94 -2.18 10.74
C VAL A 100 -8.01 -0.71 10.40
N ASP A 101 -8.23 0.10 11.44
CA ASP A 101 -8.30 1.56 11.31
C ASP A 101 -6.92 2.22 11.48
N ASN A 102 -6.89 3.51 11.14
CA ASN A 102 -5.70 4.33 11.35
C ASN A 102 -5.34 4.48 12.82
N LEU A 103 -4.05 4.43 13.11
CA LEU A 103 -3.54 4.80 14.44
C LEU A 103 -3.65 6.32 14.63
N LYS A 104 -4.16 6.71 15.80
CA LYS A 104 -4.30 8.11 16.22
C LYS A 104 -3.36 8.39 17.39
N VAL A 105 -3.08 9.68 17.63
CA VAL A 105 -2.29 10.12 18.79
C VAL A 105 -2.98 9.74 20.10
N ASP A 106 -4.30 9.84 20.13
CA ASP A 106 -5.17 9.45 21.25
C ASP A 106 -6.53 8.96 20.76
N ASN A 107 -7.35 8.45 21.67
CA ASN A 107 -8.70 7.97 21.41
C ASN A 107 -9.79 8.93 21.91
N ASN A 108 -9.44 10.19 22.21
CA ASN A 108 -10.40 11.17 22.70
C ASN A 108 -11.37 11.60 21.63
N THR A 109 -12.62 11.79 22.03
CA THR A 109 -13.67 12.35 21.18
C THR A 109 -14.36 13.47 21.94
N LEU A 110 -14.34 14.67 21.39
CA LEU A 110 -15.05 15.83 21.93
C LEU A 110 -16.43 15.91 21.30
N PHE A 111 -17.44 15.99 22.15
CA PHE A 111 -18.82 16.28 21.77
C PHE A 111 -19.16 17.69 22.25
N ASP A 112 -19.42 18.62 21.36
CA ASP A 112 -19.84 19.98 21.68
C ASP A 112 -20.97 20.44 20.75
N LYS A 113 -21.47 21.65 20.95
CA LYS A 113 -22.55 22.23 20.13
C LYS A 113 -22.18 22.40 18.63
N SER A 114 -20.89 22.31 18.27
CA SER A 114 -20.43 22.41 16.89
C SER A 114 -20.32 21.03 16.22
N GLY A 115 -20.47 19.93 16.97
CA GLY A 115 -20.45 18.55 16.46
C GLY A 115 -19.49 17.63 17.21
N ILE A 116 -19.04 16.60 16.53
CA ILE A 116 -18.11 15.58 17.05
C ILE A 116 -16.74 15.81 16.44
N LYS A 117 -15.70 15.87 17.27
CA LYS A 117 -14.30 16.03 16.86
C LYS A 117 -13.46 14.93 17.49
N SER A 118 -12.55 14.36 16.74
CA SER A 118 -11.58 13.36 17.22
C SER A 118 -10.20 13.66 16.66
N SER A 119 -9.17 13.08 17.28
CA SER A 119 -7.79 13.18 16.80
C SER A 119 -7.65 12.63 15.38
N LEU A 120 -6.82 13.30 14.59
CA LEU A 120 -6.44 12.85 13.25
C LEU A 120 -5.51 11.62 13.35
N PRO A 121 -5.36 10.85 12.27
CA PRO A 121 -4.32 9.85 12.15
C PRO A 121 -2.92 10.42 12.41
N LEU A 122 -1.97 9.57 12.79
CA LEU A 122 -0.55 9.95 12.85
C LEU A 122 -0.13 10.56 11.50
N ASN A 123 0.72 11.59 11.56
CA ASN A 123 0.99 12.37 10.34
C ASN A 123 1.99 11.69 9.39
N PHE A 124 2.91 10.86 9.91
CA PHE A 124 4.02 10.38 9.11
C PHE A 124 4.30 8.89 9.31
N PHE A 125 4.85 8.22 8.27
CA PHE A 125 5.07 6.78 8.28
C PHE A 125 6.07 6.33 9.36
N LEU A 126 7.07 7.14 9.71
CA LEU A 126 8.03 6.81 10.78
C LEU A 126 7.35 6.66 12.14
N GLU A 127 6.36 7.50 12.43
CA GLU A 127 5.56 7.38 13.66
C GLU A 127 4.66 6.14 13.58
N ARG A 128 4.01 5.94 12.44
CA ARG A 128 3.05 4.84 12.21
C ARG A 128 3.71 3.47 12.30
N TYR A 129 4.91 3.32 11.75
CA TYR A 129 5.59 2.03 11.60
C TYR A 129 6.73 1.78 12.57
N GLN A 130 6.91 2.59 13.61
CA GLN A 130 8.00 2.41 14.57
C GLN A 130 8.08 0.98 15.13
N ASN A 131 6.95 0.38 15.49
CA ASN A 131 6.90 -0.98 16.01
C ASN A 131 7.14 -2.02 14.91
N ALA A 132 6.69 -1.77 13.69
CA ALA A 132 6.92 -2.65 12.55
C ALA A 132 8.42 -2.76 12.23
N TYR A 133 9.13 -1.64 12.15
CA TYR A 133 10.59 -1.62 11.94
C TYR A 133 11.37 -2.36 13.04
N LYS A 134 10.98 -2.15 14.32
CA LYS A 134 11.58 -2.90 15.43
C LYS A 134 11.33 -4.41 15.31
N SER A 135 10.11 -4.79 14.94
CA SER A 135 9.74 -6.19 14.79
C SER A 135 10.47 -6.86 13.63
N GLU A 136 10.59 -6.18 12.51
CA GLU A 136 11.33 -6.65 11.33
C GLU A 136 12.78 -6.98 11.67
N ILE A 137 13.49 -6.01 12.24
CA ILE A 137 14.91 -6.21 12.64
C ILE A 137 15.04 -7.34 13.66
N ASN A 138 14.20 -7.36 14.69
CA ASN A 138 14.24 -8.40 15.72
C ASN A 138 13.95 -9.79 15.14
N ASN A 139 13.00 -9.91 14.24
CA ASN A 139 12.68 -11.18 13.57
C ASN A 139 13.85 -11.67 12.73
N PHE A 140 14.46 -10.79 11.94
CA PHE A 140 15.63 -11.12 11.14
C PHE A 140 16.80 -11.58 12.01
N VAL A 141 17.19 -10.80 13.02
CA VAL A 141 18.28 -11.14 13.95
C VAL A 141 18.01 -12.46 14.66
N ASN A 142 16.80 -12.67 15.16
CA ASN A 142 16.43 -13.92 15.81
C ASN A 142 16.47 -15.12 14.86
N SER A 143 16.11 -14.95 13.58
CA SER A 143 16.20 -16.02 12.58
C SER A 143 17.67 -16.40 12.34
N VAL A 144 18.56 -15.42 12.23
CA VAL A 144 19.99 -15.65 12.07
C VAL A 144 20.58 -16.37 13.29
N ILE A 145 20.33 -15.84 14.50
CA ILE A 145 20.88 -16.44 15.76
C ILE A 145 20.38 -17.86 15.97
N LYS A 146 19.10 -18.12 15.68
CA LYS A 146 18.47 -19.43 15.92
C LYS A 146 18.53 -20.36 14.72
N ASN A 147 19.22 -19.97 13.65
CA ASN A 147 19.31 -20.71 12.38
C ASN A 147 17.91 -21.16 11.87
N LYS A 148 16.94 -20.22 11.90
CA LYS A 148 15.56 -20.45 11.43
C LYS A 148 15.34 -19.78 10.08
N PRO A 149 14.39 -20.26 9.27
CA PRO A 149 13.97 -19.54 8.06
C PRO A 149 13.53 -18.12 8.39
N ILE A 150 13.85 -17.18 7.50
CA ILE A 150 13.33 -15.80 7.57
C ILE A 150 11.83 -15.79 7.22
N SER A 151 11.07 -14.95 7.90
CA SER A 151 9.60 -14.86 7.71
C SER A 151 9.20 -14.16 6.41
N VAL A 152 10.03 -13.24 5.93
CA VAL A 152 9.84 -12.53 4.64
C VAL A 152 11.10 -12.72 3.82
N SER A 153 10.97 -13.30 2.63
CA SER A 153 12.07 -13.70 1.78
C SER A 153 12.25 -12.79 0.57
N ALA A 154 13.38 -12.94 -0.13
CA ALA A 154 13.57 -12.29 -1.43
C ALA A 154 12.50 -12.68 -2.46
N TYR A 155 11.90 -13.87 -2.33
CA TYR A 155 10.77 -14.29 -3.17
C TYR A 155 9.54 -13.41 -2.96
N ASP A 156 9.22 -13.03 -1.72
CA ASP A 156 8.09 -12.16 -1.40
C ASP A 156 8.31 -10.76 -1.98
N GLY A 157 9.52 -10.21 -1.85
CA GLY A 157 9.88 -8.94 -2.48
C GLY A 157 9.79 -8.99 -4.00
N MET A 158 10.24 -10.08 -4.63
CA MET A 158 10.11 -10.27 -6.08
C MET A 158 8.64 -10.32 -6.51
N LYS A 159 7.78 -11.01 -5.77
CA LYS A 159 6.34 -11.10 -6.08
C LYS A 159 5.67 -9.74 -5.99
N SER A 160 5.94 -8.96 -4.96
CA SER A 160 5.40 -7.61 -4.81
C SER A 160 5.87 -6.70 -5.95
N LEU A 161 7.13 -6.83 -6.39
CA LEU A 161 7.66 -6.11 -7.54
C LEU A 161 6.97 -6.52 -8.85
N GLN A 162 6.73 -7.82 -9.09
CA GLN A 162 6.02 -8.29 -10.28
C GLN A 162 4.61 -7.69 -10.36
N ILE A 163 3.90 -7.61 -9.23
CA ILE A 163 2.57 -7.00 -9.17
C ILE A 163 2.64 -5.50 -9.48
N ALA A 164 3.62 -4.78 -8.93
CA ALA A 164 3.83 -3.35 -9.21
C ALA A 164 4.12 -3.09 -10.69
N LEU A 165 4.94 -3.92 -11.33
CA LEU A 165 5.23 -3.84 -12.76
C LEU A 165 3.99 -4.16 -13.61
N ALA A 166 3.17 -5.14 -13.20
CA ALA A 166 1.90 -5.46 -13.84
C ALA A 166 0.92 -4.28 -13.75
N ALA A 167 0.83 -3.63 -12.59
CA ALA A 167 -0.01 -2.44 -12.41
C ALA A 167 0.47 -1.27 -13.29
N LYS A 168 1.77 -1.05 -13.39
CA LYS A 168 2.35 -0.03 -14.28
C LYS A 168 2.04 -0.31 -15.75
N LYS A 169 2.17 -1.58 -16.18
CA LYS A 169 1.81 -2.02 -17.53
C LYS A 169 0.31 -1.87 -17.78
N SER A 170 -0.53 -2.26 -16.82
CA SER A 170 -1.99 -2.13 -16.90
C SER A 170 -2.44 -0.69 -17.06
N LEU A 171 -1.87 0.23 -16.29
CA LEU A 171 -2.14 1.67 -16.42
C LEU A 171 -1.78 2.17 -17.83
N LYS A 172 -0.59 1.81 -18.33
CA LYS A 172 -0.10 2.24 -19.63
C LYS A 172 -0.94 1.69 -20.80
N GLU A 173 -1.34 0.41 -20.70
CA GLU A 173 -2.05 -0.29 -21.78
C GLU A 173 -3.58 -0.21 -21.62
N ASN A 174 -4.06 0.36 -20.51
CA ASN A 174 -5.47 0.50 -20.21
C ASN A 174 -6.28 -0.81 -20.31
N ARG A 175 -5.70 -1.90 -19.78
CA ARG A 175 -6.30 -3.24 -19.74
C ARG A 175 -5.86 -4.02 -18.49
N PRO A 176 -6.59 -5.08 -18.11
CA PRO A 176 -6.07 -6.07 -17.17
C PRO A 176 -4.77 -6.70 -17.69
N VAL A 177 -3.82 -6.95 -16.78
CA VAL A 177 -2.52 -7.57 -17.04
C VAL A 177 -2.33 -8.76 -16.11
N LYS A 178 -2.02 -9.93 -16.68
CA LYS A 178 -1.67 -11.12 -15.90
C LYS A 178 -0.25 -11.02 -15.36
N ILE A 179 -0.03 -11.51 -14.14
CA ILE A 179 1.31 -11.53 -13.56
C ILE A 179 2.28 -12.36 -14.41
N SER A 180 1.79 -13.39 -15.09
CA SER A 180 2.60 -14.19 -16.03
C SER A 180 3.12 -13.43 -17.27
N GLU A 181 2.62 -12.22 -17.54
CA GLU A 181 3.13 -11.33 -18.59
C GLU A 181 4.37 -10.52 -18.15
N ILE A 182 4.74 -10.61 -16.86
CA ILE A 182 5.87 -9.89 -16.27
C ILE A 182 7.02 -10.89 -16.09
N ASN A 183 8.10 -10.66 -16.82
CA ASN A 183 9.31 -11.51 -16.83
C ASN A 183 10.29 -11.08 -15.73
#